data_2dcd88f4d6d19e68db79fc63ae5c3019
#
_entry.id   2dcd88f4d6d19e68db79fc63ae5c3019
#
_cell.length_a   1.000
_cell.length_b   1.000
_cell.length_c   1.000
_cell.angle_alpha   90.00
_cell.angle_beta   90.00
_cell.angle_gamma   90.00
#
_symmetry.space_group_name_H-M   'P 1'
#
loop_
_entity.id
_entity.type
_entity.pdbx_description
1 polymer ?
#
loop_
_entity_poly.entity_id
_entity_poly.type
_entity_poly.pdbx_seq_one_letter_code
_entity_poly.pdbx_strand_id
1 'polypeptide(L)'
;PGGHIEPADAARKLPHAVSTLQRYHLTVPMLTTHFTDPAEPFVREVFSTAADCGVQFIKLGYWRYSTFGTLRALMDEVRRSLDGFAQLAERYGICVAVHTHSGAYLTASPFVLAELLRPFDAQRVAAYADAGHLAVEGGLMGWQQGLEWLGEKVRVVGCKDFAWVNEQGSWRVKVVPVGDGIVQWRAFFRCLHQMGFDGLISVHSEYAGWNAQRVIAQTRNDLQRLKAWAMEGQNTSDR
;
A
#
# COMPACT_ATOMS: atom_id res chain seq x y z
N PRO A 1 -6.63 -9.36 14.79
CA PRO A 1 -7.88 -9.66 14.13
C PRO A 1 -7.56 -10.44 12.86
N GLY A 2 -8.24 -11.59 12.67
CA GLY A 2 -8.11 -12.38 11.44
C GLY A 2 -8.53 -11.56 10.22
N GLY A 3 -8.06 -11.94 9.02
CA GLY A 3 -8.51 -11.38 7.75
C GLY A 3 -9.96 -11.74 7.44
N HIS A 4 -10.49 -11.21 6.34
CA HIS A 4 -11.84 -11.55 5.87
C HIS A 4 -11.91 -13.03 5.42
N ILE A 5 -10.80 -13.55 4.86
CA ILE A 5 -10.65 -14.91 4.38
C ILE A 5 -9.29 -15.41 4.83
N GLU A 6 -9.27 -16.53 5.55
CA GLU A 6 -8.00 -17.19 5.91
C GLU A 6 -7.37 -17.80 4.66
N PRO A 7 -6.02 -17.82 4.54
CA PRO A 7 -5.34 -18.40 3.37
C PRO A 7 -5.77 -19.83 3.04
N ALA A 8 -5.99 -20.67 4.05
CA ALA A 8 -6.48 -22.05 3.89
C ALA A 8 -7.89 -22.15 3.29
N ASP A 9 -8.66 -21.09 3.34
CA ASP A 9 -10.02 -21.03 2.80
C ASP A 9 -10.10 -20.30 1.44
N ALA A 10 -8.97 -19.80 0.92
CA ALA A 10 -8.94 -18.92 -0.23
C ALA A 10 -9.64 -19.54 -1.45
N ALA A 11 -9.28 -20.77 -1.82
CA ALA A 11 -9.85 -21.46 -2.99
C ALA A 11 -11.38 -21.57 -2.93
N ARG A 12 -11.94 -21.71 -1.75
CA ARG A 12 -13.38 -21.87 -1.54
C ARG A 12 -14.11 -20.53 -1.39
N LYS A 13 -13.55 -19.61 -0.60
CA LYS A 13 -14.25 -18.37 -0.17
C LYS A 13 -14.02 -17.19 -1.11
N LEU A 14 -12.82 -17.06 -1.71
CA LEU A 14 -12.52 -15.92 -2.56
C LEU A 14 -13.39 -15.82 -3.80
N PRO A 15 -13.63 -16.91 -4.59
CA PRO A 15 -14.53 -16.84 -5.73
C PRO A 15 -15.96 -16.42 -5.34
N HIS A 16 -16.44 -16.93 -4.21
CA HIS A 16 -17.76 -16.55 -3.69
C HIS A 16 -17.82 -15.06 -3.28
N ALA A 17 -16.80 -14.54 -2.62
CA ALA A 17 -16.72 -13.14 -2.25
C ALA A 17 -16.68 -12.23 -3.49
N VAL A 18 -15.85 -12.58 -4.49
CA VAL A 18 -15.74 -11.83 -5.75
C VAL A 18 -17.09 -11.84 -6.50
N SER A 19 -17.74 -13.00 -6.66
CA SER A 19 -19.06 -13.09 -7.32
C SER A 19 -20.13 -12.29 -6.57
N THR A 20 -20.05 -12.23 -5.25
CA THR A 20 -20.96 -11.42 -4.44
C THR A 20 -20.76 -9.92 -4.70
N LEU A 21 -19.53 -9.44 -4.74
CA LEU A 21 -19.20 -8.04 -5.02
C LEU A 21 -19.57 -7.63 -6.46
N GLN A 22 -19.36 -8.52 -7.42
CA GLN A 22 -19.74 -8.30 -8.82
C GLN A 22 -21.23 -8.03 -9.01
N ARG A 23 -22.11 -8.65 -8.20
CA ARG A 23 -23.56 -8.34 -8.20
C ARG A 23 -23.87 -6.89 -7.81
N TYR A 24 -22.93 -6.22 -7.14
CA TYR A 24 -23.02 -4.81 -6.79
C TYR A 24 -22.13 -3.91 -7.68
N HIS A 25 -21.68 -4.43 -8.83
CA HIS A 25 -20.78 -3.74 -9.76
C HIS A 25 -19.45 -3.33 -9.13
N LEU A 26 -18.98 -4.11 -8.16
CA LEU A 26 -17.66 -3.92 -7.51
C LEU A 26 -16.69 -4.99 -7.99
N THR A 27 -15.42 -4.61 -8.07
CA THR A 27 -14.29 -5.51 -8.39
C THR A 27 -13.37 -5.66 -7.19
N VAL A 28 -12.51 -6.69 -7.23
CA VAL A 28 -11.46 -6.93 -6.23
C VAL A 28 -10.11 -6.81 -6.93
N PRO A 29 -9.58 -5.59 -7.10
CA PRO A 29 -8.33 -5.40 -7.82
C PRO A 29 -7.10 -5.86 -7.01
N MET A 30 -7.18 -5.90 -5.68
CA MET A 30 -6.06 -6.22 -4.80
C MET A 30 -6.49 -7.06 -3.60
N LEU A 31 -5.66 -8.03 -3.24
CA LEU A 31 -5.71 -8.73 -1.94
C LEU A 31 -4.61 -8.18 -1.02
N THR A 32 -4.94 -8.00 0.25
CA THR A 32 -3.96 -7.72 1.31
C THR A 32 -3.65 -9.02 2.05
N THR A 33 -2.38 -9.39 2.09
CA THR A 33 -1.90 -10.60 2.77
C THR A 33 -0.84 -10.27 3.83
N HIS A 34 -0.48 -11.29 4.61
CA HIS A 34 0.62 -11.23 5.58
C HIS A 34 1.85 -12.01 5.12
N PHE A 35 1.86 -12.54 3.90
CA PHE A 35 2.96 -13.33 3.39
C PHE A 35 4.25 -12.51 3.32
N THR A 36 5.31 -13.07 3.86
CA THR A 36 6.68 -12.53 3.83
C THR A 36 7.68 -13.50 3.24
N ASP A 37 7.29 -14.78 3.10
CA ASP A 37 8.06 -15.84 2.48
C ASP A 37 7.19 -16.55 1.42
N PRO A 38 7.67 -16.71 0.16
CA PRO A 38 6.94 -17.41 -0.90
C PRO A 38 6.75 -18.91 -0.62
N ALA A 39 7.48 -19.47 0.36
CA ALA A 39 7.35 -20.86 0.80
C ALA A 39 6.29 -21.05 1.90
N GLU A 40 5.69 -19.97 2.42
CA GLU A 40 4.63 -20.08 3.44
C GLU A 40 3.46 -20.95 2.93
N PRO A 41 2.75 -21.64 3.85
CA PRO A 41 1.57 -22.42 3.50
C PRO A 41 0.53 -21.59 2.74
N PHE A 42 -0.12 -22.21 1.76
CA PHE A 42 -1.20 -21.64 0.95
C PHE A 42 -0.81 -20.46 0.03
N VAL A 43 0.43 -19.97 0.02
CA VAL A 43 0.84 -18.86 -0.88
C VAL A 43 0.48 -19.17 -2.33
N ARG A 44 0.87 -20.34 -2.84
CA ARG A 44 0.60 -20.73 -4.23
C ARG A 44 -0.89 -20.86 -4.54
N GLU A 45 -1.66 -21.39 -3.60
CA GLU A 45 -3.10 -21.52 -3.72
C GLU A 45 -3.80 -20.17 -3.74
N VAL A 46 -3.38 -19.23 -2.87
CA VAL A 46 -3.90 -17.86 -2.85
C VAL A 46 -3.58 -17.15 -4.17
N PHE A 47 -2.34 -17.27 -4.69
CA PHE A 47 -1.95 -16.67 -5.98
C PHE A 47 -2.75 -17.25 -7.15
N SER A 48 -2.89 -18.56 -7.23
CA SER A 48 -3.69 -19.22 -8.27
C SER A 48 -5.14 -18.77 -8.22
N THR A 49 -5.76 -18.84 -7.04
CA THR A 49 -7.17 -18.45 -6.86
C THR A 49 -7.39 -16.96 -7.13
N ALA A 50 -6.45 -16.11 -6.74
CA ALA A 50 -6.50 -14.68 -7.02
C ALA A 50 -6.46 -14.40 -8.52
N ALA A 51 -5.58 -15.08 -9.27
CA ALA A 51 -5.50 -15.00 -10.72
C ALA A 51 -6.81 -15.42 -11.39
N ASP A 52 -7.37 -16.58 -10.99
CA ASP A 52 -8.65 -17.09 -11.49
C ASP A 52 -9.81 -16.12 -11.21
N CYS A 53 -9.71 -15.34 -10.15
CA CYS A 53 -10.70 -14.31 -9.78
C CYS A 53 -10.46 -12.94 -10.44
N GLY A 54 -9.42 -12.77 -11.26
CA GLY A 54 -9.09 -11.51 -11.92
C GLY A 54 -8.48 -10.45 -11.01
N VAL A 55 -7.89 -10.86 -9.88
CA VAL A 55 -7.15 -9.97 -8.98
C VAL A 55 -5.83 -9.57 -9.64
N GLN A 56 -5.53 -8.28 -9.64
CA GLN A 56 -4.34 -7.72 -10.29
C GLN A 56 -3.15 -7.62 -9.36
N PHE A 57 -3.38 -7.35 -8.07
CA PHE A 57 -2.34 -7.11 -7.08
C PHE A 57 -2.48 -7.98 -5.84
N ILE A 58 -1.35 -8.44 -5.31
CA ILE A 58 -1.27 -9.02 -3.96
C ILE A 58 -0.30 -8.16 -3.14
N LYS A 59 -0.82 -7.46 -2.12
CA LYS A 59 -0.01 -6.74 -1.14
C LYS A 59 0.62 -7.76 -0.18
N LEU A 60 1.95 -7.75 -0.08
CA LEU A 60 2.73 -8.63 0.80
C LEU A 60 2.68 -8.19 2.27
N GLY A 61 3.16 -9.04 3.17
CA GLY A 61 3.37 -8.74 4.57
C GLY A 61 4.43 -7.67 4.81
N TYR A 62 4.84 -7.50 6.06
CA TYR A 62 5.81 -6.51 6.48
C TYR A 62 7.02 -7.16 7.13
N TRP A 63 8.23 -6.75 6.72
CA TRP A 63 9.48 -7.14 7.35
C TRP A 63 9.88 -6.13 8.42
N ARG A 64 10.13 -6.61 9.62
CA ARG A 64 10.51 -5.75 10.74
C ARG A 64 12.01 -5.44 10.70
N TYR A 65 12.32 -4.16 10.93
CA TYR A 65 13.66 -3.69 11.22
C TYR A 65 13.71 -3.22 12.69
N SER A 66 14.35 -3.98 13.56
CA SER A 66 14.34 -3.73 15.01
C SER A 66 15.73 -3.55 15.63
N THR A 67 16.79 -3.88 14.90
CA THR A 67 18.14 -3.90 15.43
C THR A 67 19.09 -3.08 14.55
N PHE A 68 19.70 -2.04 15.13
CA PHE A 68 20.69 -1.24 14.43
C PHE A 68 21.87 -2.12 13.96
N GLY A 69 22.35 -1.87 12.74
CA GLY A 69 23.45 -2.63 12.11
C GLY A 69 23.02 -3.84 11.30
N THR A 70 21.72 -4.26 11.33
CA THR A 70 21.23 -5.43 10.58
C THR A 70 20.62 -5.09 9.23
N LEU A 71 20.56 -3.82 8.84
CA LEU A 71 19.82 -3.36 7.65
C LEU A 71 20.21 -4.10 6.37
N ARG A 72 21.51 -4.22 6.09
CA ARG A 72 21.99 -4.88 4.85
C ARG A 72 21.63 -6.36 4.80
N ALA A 73 21.85 -7.07 5.90
CA ALA A 73 21.50 -8.49 5.99
C ALA A 73 19.99 -8.73 5.81
N LEU A 74 19.17 -7.88 6.44
CA LEU A 74 17.71 -7.94 6.28
C LEU A 74 17.28 -7.62 4.83
N MET A 75 17.90 -6.63 4.18
CA MET A 75 17.62 -6.33 2.77
C MET A 75 17.95 -7.51 1.87
N ASP A 76 19.07 -8.20 2.11
CA ASP A 76 19.47 -9.37 1.33
C ASP A 76 18.52 -10.55 1.53
N GLU A 77 18.02 -10.75 2.75
CA GLU A 77 16.98 -11.72 3.07
C GLU A 77 15.68 -11.42 2.32
N VAL A 78 15.21 -10.18 2.42
CA VAL A 78 13.97 -9.74 1.78
C VAL A 78 14.06 -9.81 0.26
N ARG A 79 15.23 -9.49 -0.33
CA ARG A 79 15.42 -9.68 -1.78
C ARG A 79 15.21 -11.12 -2.22
N ARG A 80 15.76 -12.09 -1.48
CA ARG A 80 15.54 -13.52 -1.78
C ARG A 80 14.07 -13.91 -1.71
N SER A 81 13.33 -13.37 -0.71
CA SER A 81 11.87 -13.57 -0.64
C SER A 81 11.16 -12.95 -1.83
N LEU A 82 11.53 -11.71 -2.21
CA LEU A 82 10.97 -11.02 -3.36
C LEU A 82 11.28 -11.72 -4.70
N ASP A 83 12.45 -12.35 -4.86
CA ASP A 83 12.76 -13.19 -6.03
C ASP A 83 11.76 -14.33 -6.18
N GLY A 84 11.42 -15.01 -5.10
CA GLY A 84 10.42 -16.07 -5.11
C GLY A 84 9.01 -15.56 -5.37
N PHE A 85 8.63 -14.40 -4.81
CA PHE A 85 7.35 -13.77 -5.12
C PHE A 85 7.28 -13.26 -6.56
N ALA A 86 8.38 -12.76 -7.14
CA ALA A 86 8.44 -12.35 -8.54
C ALA A 86 8.18 -13.51 -9.50
N GLN A 87 8.72 -14.72 -9.19
CA GLN A 87 8.44 -15.94 -9.96
C GLN A 87 6.95 -16.34 -9.88
N LEU A 88 6.33 -16.20 -8.70
CA LEU A 88 4.88 -16.42 -8.55
C LEU A 88 4.07 -15.37 -9.32
N ALA A 89 4.47 -14.11 -9.21
CA ALA A 89 3.85 -12.98 -9.93
C ALA A 89 3.87 -13.22 -11.45
N GLU A 90 5.00 -13.65 -11.99
CA GLU A 90 5.12 -14.00 -13.40
C GLU A 90 4.25 -15.19 -13.79
N ARG A 91 4.31 -16.26 -13.00
CA ARG A 91 3.56 -17.49 -13.26
C ARG A 91 2.05 -17.27 -13.32
N TYR A 92 1.52 -16.43 -12.45
CA TYR A 92 0.08 -16.21 -12.29
C TYR A 92 -0.42 -14.89 -12.92
N GLY A 93 0.45 -14.10 -13.52
CA GLY A 93 0.06 -12.83 -14.12
C GLY A 93 -0.41 -11.77 -13.10
N ILE A 94 0.08 -11.85 -11.86
CA ILE A 94 -0.27 -10.93 -10.76
C ILE A 94 0.95 -10.05 -10.45
N CYS A 95 0.73 -8.81 -10.04
CA CYS A 95 1.77 -7.96 -9.48
C CYS A 95 1.78 -8.04 -7.96
N VAL A 96 2.93 -8.31 -7.33
CA VAL A 96 3.05 -8.18 -5.88
C VAL A 96 3.40 -6.75 -5.51
N ALA A 97 2.74 -6.22 -4.48
CA ALA A 97 2.90 -4.85 -4.03
C ALA A 97 3.54 -4.80 -2.63
N VAL A 98 4.66 -4.09 -2.52
CA VAL A 98 5.39 -3.89 -1.26
C VAL A 98 5.05 -2.51 -0.71
N HIS A 99 4.40 -2.50 0.45
CA HIS A 99 3.83 -1.30 1.04
C HIS A 99 4.85 -0.52 1.88
N THR A 100 4.92 0.81 1.71
CA THR A 100 5.62 1.68 2.65
C THR A 100 4.90 1.69 3.99
N HIS A 101 5.62 1.53 5.09
CA HIS A 101 5.00 1.54 6.42
C HIS A 101 5.92 2.19 7.45
N SER A 102 5.46 3.26 8.09
CA SER A 102 6.20 4.00 9.13
C SER A 102 6.49 3.14 10.37
N GLY A 103 7.53 3.49 11.10
CA GLY A 103 7.95 2.84 12.34
C GLY A 103 8.97 1.71 12.11
N ALA A 104 8.93 0.68 12.95
CA ALA A 104 9.93 -0.39 12.97
C ALA A 104 9.76 -1.40 11.81
N TYR A 105 9.69 -0.90 10.59
CA TYR A 105 9.59 -1.71 9.37
C TYR A 105 10.68 -1.34 8.38
N LEU A 106 11.15 -2.35 7.64
CA LEU A 106 12.19 -2.17 6.63
C LEU A 106 11.78 -1.14 5.57
N THR A 107 10.51 -1.10 5.22
CA THR A 107 9.95 -0.23 4.18
C THR A 107 9.47 1.14 4.72
N ALA A 108 9.88 1.53 5.92
CA ALA A 108 9.63 2.87 6.45
C ALA A 108 10.34 3.93 5.59
N SER A 109 11.59 3.66 5.18
CA SER A 109 12.30 4.51 4.23
C SER A 109 11.92 4.17 2.79
N PRO A 110 11.39 5.12 2.01
CA PRO A 110 11.11 4.91 0.59
C PRO A 110 12.38 4.63 -0.23
N PHE A 111 13.53 5.15 0.20
CA PHE A 111 14.82 4.88 -0.45
C PHE A 111 15.27 3.44 -0.26
N VAL A 112 15.04 2.85 0.91
CA VAL A 112 15.29 1.42 1.17
C VAL A 112 14.37 0.57 0.31
N LEU A 113 13.09 0.92 0.23
CA LEU A 113 12.14 0.23 -0.64
C LEU A 113 12.56 0.30 -2.11
N ALA A 114 12.95 1.46 -2.61
CA ALA A 114 13.43 1.62 -3.98
C ALA A 114 14.66 0.74 -4.27
N GLU A 115 15.62 0.67 -3.35
CA GLU A 115 16.78 -0.22 -3.47
C GLU A 115 16.40 -1.70 -3.44
N LEU A 116 15.41 -2.09 -2.67
CA LEU A 116 14.88 -3.46 -2.69
C LEU A 116 14.24 -3.80 -4.03
N LEU A 117 13.48 -2.86 -4.60
CA LEU A 117 12.72 -3.08 -5.83
C LEU A 117 13.53 -2.85 -7.11
N ARG A 118 14.71 -2.27 -7.02
CA ARG A 118 15.54 -1.92 -8.18
C ARG A 118 15.73 -3.07 -9.20
N PRO A 119 16.02 -4.33 -8.78
CA PRO A 119 16.25 -5.41 -9.73
C PRO A 119 14.98 -5.98 -10.39
N PHE A 120 13.79 -5.63 -9.91
CA PHE A 120 12.54 -6.22 -10.37
C PHE A 120 11.82 -5.35 -11.41
N ASP A 121 11.12 -5.98 -12.34
CA ASP A 121 10.14 -5.32 -13.20
C ASP A 121 8.95 -4.86 -12.36
N ALA A 122 8.54 -3.59 -12.52
CA ALA A 122 7.39 -3.01 -11.83
C ALA A 122 6.05 -3.71 -12.15
N GLN A 123 5.98 -4.44 -13.25
CA GLN A 123 4.82 -5.28 -13.58
C GLN A 123 4.73 -6.54 -12.71
N ARG A 124 5.82 -6.92 -12.05
CA ARG A 124 5.91 -8.13 -11.20
C ARG A 124 6.03 -7.79 -9.72
N VAL A 125 6.90 -6.85 -9.38
CA VAL A 125 7.13 -6.40 -7.99
C VAL A 125 7.13 -4.88 -7.95
N ALA A 126 6.11 -4.32 -7.35
CA ALA A 126 5.85 -2.88 -7.34
C ALA A 126 5.89 -2.27 -5.95
N ALA A 127 6.07 -0.97 -5.91
CA ALA A 127 5.87 -0.18 -4.71
C ALA A 127 4.37 0.13 -4.51
N TYR A 128 3.92 -0.04 -3.28
CA TYR A 128 2.67 0.46 -2.78
C TYR A 128 2.98 1.66 -1.87
N ALA A 129 2.95 2.85 -2.44
CA ALA A 129 3.33 4.08 -1.78
C ALA A 129 2.14 4.66 -0.99
N ASP A 130 2.22 4.65 0.34
CA ASP A 130 1.17 5.23 1.20
C ASP A 130 1.53 6.66 1.58
N ALA A 131 0.67 7.61 1.21
CA ALA A 131 0.89 9.04 1.42
C ALA A 131 1.10 9.41 2.89
N GLY A 132 0.33 8.80 3.80
CA GLY A 132 0.44 9.05 5.23
C GLY A 132 1.76 8.54 5.80
N HIS A 133 2.16 7.32 5.46
CA HIS A 133 3.43 6.76 5.92
C HIS A 133 4.63 7.52 5.34
N LEU A 134 4.58 7.91 4.07
CA LEU A 134 5.60 8.76 3.47
C LEU A 134 5.72 10.12 4.18
N ALA A 135 4.60 10.75 4.53
CA ALA A 135 4.60 12.04 5.23
C ALA A 135 5.16 11.92 6.65
N VAL A 136 4.85 10.83 7.37
CA VAL A 136 5.37 10.58 8.73
C VAL A 136 6.89 10.45 8.72
N GLU A 137 7.45 9.67 7.82
CA GLU A 137 8.89 9.38 7.76
C GLU A 137 9.68 10.46 7.00
N GLY A 138 9.07 11.09 6.01
CA GLY A 138 9.71 12.08 5.15
C GLY A 138 9.57 13.54 5.61
N GLY A 139 8.68 13.81 6.55
CA GLY A 139 8.44 15.18 7.05
C GLY A 139 8.02 16.16 5.96
N LEU A 140 8.66 17.35 5.91
CA LEU A 140 8.23 18.45 5.03
C LEU A 140 8.44 18.16 3.53
N MET A 141 9.59 17.61 3.14
CA MET A 141 9.96 17.39 1.73
C MET A 141 10.51 16.01 1.42
N GLY A 142 10.98 15.25 2.42
CA GLY A 142 11.56 13.93 2.20
C GLY A 142 10.58 12.91 1.63
N TRP A 143 9.28 13.07 1.90
CA TRP A 143 8.24 12.25 1.28
C TRP A 143 8.18 12.43 -0.25
N GLN A 144 8.40 13.65 -0.72
CA GLN A 144 8.39 13.98 -2.14
C GLN A 144 9.60 13.38 -2.85
N GLN A 145 10.80 13.54 -2.24
CA GLN A 145 12.03 12.90 -2.74
C GLN A 145 11.89 11.38 -2.77
N GLY A 146 11.29 10.79 -1.75
CA GLY A 146 11.05 9.35 -1.70
C GLY A 146 10.08 8.86 -2.76
N LEU A 147 9.01 9.61 -3.01
CA LEU A 147 8.04 9.29 -4.07
C LEU A 147 8.68 9.39 -5.46
N GLU A 148 9.46 10.46 -5.70
CA GLU A 148 10.22 10.65 -6.94
C GLU A 148 11.24 9.51 -7.16
N TRP A 149 11.95 9.10 -6.10
CA TRP A 149 12.95 8.03 -6.17
C TRP A 149 12.32 6.66 -6.44
N LEU A 150 11.13 6.39 -5.92
CA LEU A 150 10.36 5.19 -6.27
C LEU A 150 9.93 5.21 -7.74
N GLY A 151 9.59 6.35 -8.29
CA GLY A 151 9.33 6.57 -9.70
C GLY A 151 8.30 5.58 -10.28
N GLU A 152 8.64 4.98 -11.40
CA GLU A 152 7.83 3.98 -12.12
C GLU A 152 7.52 2.69 -11.34
N LYS A 153 8.22 2.45 -10.23
CA LYS A 153 7.92 1.31 -9.34
C LYS A 153 6.58 1.50 -8.62
N VAL A 154 6.06 2.73 -8.51
CA VAL A 154 4.78 2.99 -7.84
C VAL A 154 3.63 2.56 -8.74
N ARG A 155 2.94 1.48 -8.37
CA ARG A 155 1.76 0.96 -9.08
C ARG A 155 0.50 0.99 -8.22
N VAL A 156 0.66 1.13 -6.92
CA VAL A 156 -0.43 1.25 -5.95
C VAL A 156 -0.14 2.41 -5.01
N VAL A 157 -1.15 3.20 -4.70
CA VAL A 157 -1.07 4.31 -3.75
C VAL A 157 -2.06 4.08 -2.60
N GLY A 158 -1.58 4.26 -1.37
CA GLY A 158 -2.41 4.31 -0.16
C GLY A 158 -2.73 5.74 0.23
N CYS A 159 -3.97 5.99 0.56
CA CYS A 159 -4.44 7.28 1.03
C CYS A 159 -4.99 7.15 2.45
N LYS A 160 -4.19 7.52 3.43
CA LYS A 160 -4.58 7.80 4.81
C LYS A 160 -3.85 9.04 5.29
N ASP A 161 -4.36 9.66 6.33
CA ASP A 161 -3.74 10.84 6.91
C ASP A 161 -3.37 10.61 8.38
N PHE A 162 -2.32 11.26 8.82
CA PHE A 162 -1.82 11.17 10.19
C PHE A 162 -1.66 12.55 10.81
N ALA A 163 -1.84 12.61 12.12
CA ALA A 163 -1.43 13.73 12.94
C ALA A 163 -0.43 13.30 14.00
N TRP A 164 0.56 14.13 14.28
CA TRP A 164 1.39 13.99 15.46
C TRP A 164 0.65 14.54 16.67
N VAL A 165 0.50 13.73 17.69
CA VAL A 165 -0.15 14.10 18.95
C VAL A 165 0.80 13.86 20.12
N ASN A 166 0.83 14.80 21.06
CA ASN A 166 1.57 14.63 22.31
C ASN A 166 0.64 14.04 23.36
N GLU A 167 0.93 12.80 23.78
CA GLU A 167 0.21 12.12 24.84
C GLU A 167 1.12 11.96 26.05
N GLN A 168 0.88 12.73 27.09
CA GLN A 168 1.64 12.68 28.35
C GLN A 168 3.16 12.82 28.15
N GLY A 169 3.59 13.73 27.30
CA GLY A 169 5.00 13.97 26.98
C GLY A 169 5.61 13.05 25.92
N SER A 170 4.85 12.09 25.39
CA SER A 170 5.28 11.20 24.30
C SER A 170 4.58 11.55 23.00
N TRP A 171 5.38 11.80 21.95
CA TRP A 171 4.83 12.01 20.60
C TRP A 171 4.40 10.69 19.97
N ARG A 172 3.20 10.67 19.45
CA ARG A 172 2.62 9.52 18.75
C ARG A 172 1.94 9.95 17.46
N VAL A 173 1.87 9.03 16.52
CA VAL A 173 1.15 9.21 15.27
C VAL A 173 -0.26 8.60 15.39
N LYS A 174 -1.26 9.37 15.04
CA LYS A 174 -2.66 8.90 14.98
C LYS A 174 -3.22 9.07 13.58
N VAL A 175 -4.00 8.08 13.13
CA VAL A 175 -4.81 8.20 11.91
C VAL A 175 -5.91 9.21 12.16
N VAL A 176 -6.05 10.17 11.26
CA VAL A 176 -7.08 11.21 11.28
C VAL A 176 -7.82 11.25 9.94
N PRO A 177 -9.01 11.89 9.86
CA PRO A 177 -9.68 12.09 8.58
C PRO A 177 -8.77 12.72 7.53
N VAL A 178 -8.93 12.29 6.29
CA VAL A 178 -8.12 12.78 5.17
C VAL A 178 -8.26 14.30 5.04
N GLY A 179 -7.12 15.00 5.09
CA GLY A 179 -7.02 16.46 5.06
C GLY A 179 -7.02 17.14 6.42
N ASP A 180 -7.15 16.39 7.51
CA ASP A 180 -7.05 16.91 8.87
C ASP A 180 -5.67 16.62 9.49
N GLY A 181 -4.75 16.04 8.70
CA GLY A 181 -3.42 15.61 9.13
C GLY A 181 -2.27 16.34 8.42
N ILE A 182 -1.13 15.64 8.34
CA ILE A 182 0.14 16.20 7.86
C ILE A 182 0.39 15.97 6.36
N VAL A 183 -0.45 15.20 5.67
CA VAL A 183 -0.26 14.92 4.25
C VAL A 183 -0.59 16.14 3.41
N GLN A 184 0.34 16.55 2.57
CA GLN A 184 0.16 17.66 1.64
C GLN A 184 -0.55 17.18 0.37
N TRP A 185 -1.84 16.87 0.47
CA TRP A 185 -2.64 16.16 -0.54
C TRP A 185 -2.56 16.77 -1.94
N ARG A 186 -2.70 18.10 -2.06
CA ARG A 186 -2.60 18.76 -3.38
C ARG A 186 -1.22 18.60 -4.01
N ALA A 187 -0.17 18.70 -3.19
CA ALA A 187 1.20 18.47 -3.67
C ALA A 187 1.40 16.99 -4.04
N PHE A 188 0.87 16.07 -3.23
CA PHE A 188 0.96 14.64 -3.48
C PHE A 188 0.31 14.25 -4.82
N PHE A 189 -0.91 14.70 -5.10
CA PHE A 189 -1.57 14.43 -6.37
C PHE A 189 -0.89 15.10 -7.57
N ARG A 190 -0.32 16.30 -7.40
CA ARG A 190 0.52 16.90 -8.46
C ARG A 190 1.75 16.04 -8.78
N CYS A 191 2.43 15.51 -7.76
CA CYS A 191 3.55 14.60 -7.98
C CYS A 191 3.11 13.33 -8.74
N LEU A 192 2.00 12.69 -8.33
CA LEU A 192 1.47 11.54 -9.04
C LEU A 192 1.15 11.84 -10.50
N HIS A 193 0.55 13.00 -10.76
CA HIS A 193 0.26 13.44 -12.13
C HIS A 193 1.54 13.66 -12.94
N GLN A 194 2.54 14.33 -12.37
CA GLN A 194 3.84 14.54 -13.03
C GLN A 194 4.59 13.23 -13.31
N MET A 195 4.38 12.20 -12.47
CA MET A 195 4.93 10.86 -12.68
C MET A 195 4.16 10.06 -13.74
N GLY A 196 3.03 10.55 -14.25
CA GLY A 196 2.14 9.79 -15.13
C GLY A 196 1.50 8.59 -14.46
N PHE A 197 1.25 8.66 -13.13
CA PHE A 197 0.67 7.55 -12.37
C PHE A 197 -0.77 7.27 -12.83
N ASP A 198 -1.01 6.04 -13.26
CA ASP A 198 -2.31 5.50 -13.70
C ASP A 198 -2.76 4.26 -12.89
N GLY A 199 -2.10 4.01 -11.75
CA GLY A 199 -2.28 2.81 -10.96
C GLY A 199 -3.48 2.84 -10.01
N LEU A 200 -3.53 1.85 -9.12
CA LEU A 200 -4.60 1.68 -8.13
C LEU A 200 -4.43 2.66 -6.96
N ILE A 201 -5.52 3.33 -6.56
CA ILE A 201 -5.59 4.12 -5.33
C ILE A 201 -6.50 3.41 -4.31
N SER A 202 -5.97 3.17 -3.12
CA SER A 202 -6.68 2.57 -1.99
C SER A 202 -6.87 3.59 -0.87
N VAL A 203 -8.09 3.72 -0.37
CA VAL A 203 -8.41 4.61 0.76
C VAL A 203 -8.42 3.80 2.04
N HIS A 204 -7.65 4.22 3.05
CA HIS A 204 -7.49 3.55 4.32
C HIS A 204 -8.24 4.29 5.42
N SER A 205 -9.38 3.75 5.82
CA SER A 205 -10.24 4.34 6.86
C SER A 205 -10.01 3.64 8.20
N GLU A 206 -8.78 3.69 8.71
CA GLU A 206 -8.33 2.99 9.91
C GLU A 206 -8.56 3.82 11.19
N TYR A 207 -9.79 4.34 11.37
CA TYR A 207 -10.14 5.23 12.48
C TYR A 207 -10.37 4.44 13.78
N ALA A 208 -9.38 4.45 14.66
CA ALA A 208 -9.43 3.71 15.93
C ALA A 208 -10.60 4.18 16.82
N GLY A 209 -11.36 3.21 17.35
CA GLY A 209 -12.48 3.46 18.26
C GLY A 209 -13.77 3.97 17.59
N TRP A 210 -13.81 4.09 16.26
CA TRP A 210 -15.04 4.48 15.55
C TRP A 210 -15.89 3.25 15.22
N ASN A 211 -17.22 3.41 15.29
CA ASN A 211 -18.14 2.38 14.83
C ASN A 211 -18.24 2.39 13.29
N ALA A 212 -18.73 1.30 12.72
CA ALA A 212 -18.82 1.12 11.26
C ALA A 212 -19.60 2.23 10.56
N GLN A 213 -20.72 2.70 11.13
CA GLN A 213 -21.54 3.76 10.53
C GLN A 213 -20.75 5.06 10.39
N ARG A 214 -20.00 5.45 11.43
CA ARG A 214 -19.15 6.65 11.43
C ARG A 214 -17.99 6.49 10.44
N VAL A 215 -17.33 5.32 10.41
CA VAL A 215 -16.26 5.03 9.44
C VAL A 215 -16.78 5.15 8.02
N ILE A 216 -17.93 4.55 7.68
CA ILE A 216 -18.52 4.61 6.34
C ILE A 216 -18.84 6.06 5.94
N ALA A 217 -19.45 6.83 6.82
CA ALA A 217 -19.75 8.24 6.56
C ALA A 217 -18.48 9.06 6.30
N GLN A 218 -17.43 8.86 7.11
CA GLN A 218 -16.15 9.55 6.93
C GLN A 218 -15.44 9.10 5.64
N THR A 219 -15.42 7.81 5.34
CA THR A 219 -14.82 7.30 4.11
C THR A 219 -15.42 7.95 2.85
N ARG A 220 -16.73 8.23 2.86
CA ARG A 220 -17.38 8.96 1.76
C ARG A 220 -16.85 10.40 1.64
N ASN A 221 -16.68 11.09 2.76
CA ASN A 221 -16.13 12.45 2.78
C ASN A 221 -14.65 12.44 2.32
N ASP A 222 -13.86 11.49 2.82
CA ASP A 222 -12.45 11.34 2.43
C ASP A 222 -12.31 11.09 0.93
N LEU A 223 -13.12 10.19 0.38
CA LEU A 223 -13.11 9.90 -1.04
C LEU A 223 -13.50 11.12 -1.89
N GLN A 224 -14.46 11.94 -1.44
CA GLN A 224 -14.83 13.18 -2.11
C GLN A 224 -13.68 14.18 -2.12
N ARG A 225 -13.01 14.39 -0.97
CA ARG A 225 -11.83 15.27 -0.85
C ARG A 225 -10.70 14.79 -1.77
N LEU A 226 -10.36 13.51 -1.72
CA LEU A 226 -9.30 12.93 -2.56
C LEU A 226 -9.58 13.09 -4.05
N LYS A 227 -10.81 12.83 -4.50
CA LYS A 227 -11.22 13.04 -5.88
C LYS A 227 -11.09 14.51 -6.31
N ALA A 228 -11.50 15.45 -5.47
CA ALA A 228 -11.38 16.87 -5.75
C ALA A 228 -9.89 17.27 -5.93
N TRP A 229 -9.00 16.87 -5.03
CA TRP A 229 -7.57 17.18 -5.13
C TRP A 229 -6.87 16.48 -6.32
N ALA A 230 -7.29 15.27 -6.66
CA ALA A 230 -6.78 14.59 -7.85
C ALA A 230 -7.12 15.35 -9.14
N MET A 231 -8.35 15.88 -9.23
CA MET A 231 -8.78 16.72 -10.38
C MET A 231 -8.07 18.06 -10.43
N GLU A 232 -7.84 18.72 -9.25
CA GLU A 232 -7.06 19.97 -9.19
C GLU A 232 -5.62 19.77 -9.67
N GLY A 233 -5.00 18.61 -9.34
CA GLY A 233 -3.64 18.28 -9.77
C GLY A 233 -3.48 18.19 -11.31
N GLN A 234 -4.52 17.80 -12.02
CA GLN A 234 -4.54 17.75 -13.48
C GLN A 234 -4.55 19.13 -14.14
N ASN A 235 -5.25 20.10 -13.52
CA ASN A 235 -5.45 21.43 -14.11
C ASN A 235 -4.24 22.39 -13.94
N THR A 236 -3.22 22.02 -13.17
CA THR A 236 -2.03 22.86 -12.92
C THR A 236 -0.86 22.57 -13.87
N SER A 237 -0.97 21.60 -14.76
CA SER A 237 0.06 21.22 -15.74
C SER A 237 0.05 22.07 -17.02
N ASP A 238 -0.96 22.92 -17.20
CA ASP A 238 -1.12 23.78 -18.41
C ASP A 238 -0.68 25.24 -18.17
N ARG A 239 0.15 25.51 -17.15
CA ARG A 239 0.69 26.87 -16.91
C ARG A 239 2.19 26.89 -16.77
#